data_199461e59b6a480d9978554b41ccadfc
#
_entry.id   199461e59b6a480d9978554b41ccadfc
#
_cell.length_a   1.000
_cell.length_b   1.000
_cell.length_c   1.000
_cell.angle_alpha   90.00
_cell.angle_beta   90.00
_cell.angle_gamma   90.00
#
_symmetry.space_group_name_H-M   'P 1'
#
loop_
_entity.id
_entity.type
_entity.pdbx_description
1 polymer ?
#
loop_
_entity_poly.entity_id
_entity_poly.type
_entity_poly.pdbx_seq_one_letter_code
_entity_poly.pdbx_strand_id
1 'polypeptide(L)'
;MNSDAAVIWSVLWNGRMKANQQVYEHYRAQGKPVIIIEIGALYRGNTWKISVNNITSQGYYGHLDNLDWDRPAKLKISLATQIGSKPNIIIAAQHRNSLQVAGIGSMESWVLMQIQQLRNSTDRPIRIRAHPRSPLRMPYLPENTTLEVARPVVNTYDSFDMHFNCHAVVNHNSGPGIQAGIAGCRPIVSHSSLAY
;
A
#
# COMPACT_ATOMS: atom_id res chain seq x y z
N MET A 1 -21.15 -22.41 7.11
CA MET A 1 -20.89 -21.85 5.76
C MET A 1 -20.33 -22.98 4.90
N ASN A 2 -21.09 -23.40 3.88
CA ASN A 2 -20.74 -24.57 3.05
C ASN A 2 -20.51 -24.21 1.58
N SER A 3 -19.95 -23.02 1.31
CA SER A 3 -19.61 -22.58 -0.05
C SER A 3 -18.21 -23.06 -0.44
N ASP A 4 -17.95 -23.16 -1.75
CA ASP A 4 -16.65 -23.55 -2.29
C ASP A 4 -15.62 -22.41 -2.24
N ALA A 5 -16.08 -21.18 -2.13
CA ALA A 5 -15.26 -19.97 -2.00
C ALA A 5 -15.92 -18.93 -1.11
N ALA A 6 -15.13 -18.01 -0.57
CA ALA A 6 -15.63 -16.80 0.09
C ALA A 6 -15.28 -15.56 -0.74
N VAL A 7 -16.10 -14.52 -0.61
CA VAL A 7 -15.80 -13.18 -1.11
C VAL A 7 -15.75 -12.22 0.08
N ILE A 8 -14.67 -11.48 0.22
CA ILE A 8 -14.51 -10.51 1.29
C ILE A 8 -14.12 -9.13 0.73
N TRP A 9 -14.56 -8.10 1.44
CA TRP A 9 -14.15 -6.74 1.21
C TRP A 9 -13.01 -6.36 2.14
N SER A 10 -11.84 -6.06 1.56
CA SER A 10 -10.63 -5.64 2.27
C SER A 10 -10.00 -6.71 3.17
N VAL A 11 -8.71 -6.57 3.36
CA VAL A 11 -7.88 -7.33 4.32
C VAL A 11 -7.42 -6.45 5.49
N LEU A 12 -8.10 -5.34 5.70
CA LEU A 12 -7.89 -4.45 6.83
C LEU A 12 -8.71 -4.95 8.01
N TRP A 13 -8.07 -5.66 8.94
CA TRP A 13 -8.71 -6.28 10.12
C TRP A 13 -9.07 -5.24 11.19
N ASN A 14 -9.88 -4.25 10.82
CA ASN A 14 -10.27 -3.17 11.72
C ASN A 14 -11.74 -2.77 11.55
N GLY A 15 -12.36 -2.32 12.63
CA GLY A 15 -13.75 -1.87 12.64
C GLY A 15 -14.70 -2.94 12.07
N ARG A 16 -15.56 -2.56 11.15
CA ARG A 16 -16.53 -3.47 10.51
C ARG A 16 -15.87 -4.59 9.70
N MET A 17 -14.63 -4.40 9.25
CA MET A 17 -13.89 -5.40 8.46
C MET A 17 -13.27 -6.50 9.32
N LYS A 18 -13.33 -6.39 10.65
CA LYS A 18 -12.79 -7.44 11.54
C LYS A 18 -13.49 -8.80 11.33
N ALA A 19 -14.78 -8.80 11.00
CA ALA A 19 -15.50 -10.04 10.68
C ALA A 19 -14.95 -10.74 9.42
N ASN A 20 -14.38 -10.00 8.49
CA ASN A 20 -13.76 -10.57 7.28
C ASN A 20 -12.52 -11.41 7.61
N GLN A 21 -11.82 -11.08 8.70
CA GLN A 21 -10.68 -11.88 9.16
C GLN A 21 -11.11 -13.31 9.49
N GLN A 22 -12.19 -13.47 10.25
CA GLN A 22 -12.71 -14.80 10.62
C GLN A 22 -13.13 -15.60 9.39
N VAL A 23 -13.78 -14.96 8.42
CA VAL A 23 -14.15 -15.60 7.15
C VAL A 23 -12.90 -16.02 6.39
N TYR A 24 -11.93 -15.12 6.27
CA TYR A 24 -10.66 -15.38 5.59
C TYR A 24 -9.94 -16.58 6.22
N GLU A 25 -9.71 -16.54 7.53
CA GLU A 25 -9.00 -17.60 8.26
C GLU A 25 -9.74 -18.94 8.16
N HIS A 26 -11.06 -18.94 8.29
CA HIS A 26 -11.88 -20.16 8.20
C HIS A 26 -11.77 -20.83 6.82
N TYR A 27 -11.89 -20.07 5.73
CA TYR A 27 -11.80 -20.64 4.38
C TYR A 27 -10.37 -21.05 4.03
N ARG A 28 -9.38 -20.26 4.43
CA ARG A 28 -7.97 -20.59 4.21
C ARG A 28 -7.54 -21.86 4.96
N ALA A 29 -8.02 -22.04 6.18
CA ALA A 29 -7.76 -23.27 6.97
C ALA A 29 -8.34 -24.53 6.30
N GLN A 30 -9.39 -24.40 5.49
CA GLN A 30 -9.98 -25.50 4.71
C GLN A 30 -9.36 -25.65 3.31
N GLY A 31 -8.32 -24.90 2.96
CA GLY A 31 -7.75 -24.90 1.61
C GLY A 31 -8.65 -24.26 0.55
N LYS A 32 -9.76 -23.64 0.95
CA LYS A 32 -10.71 -23.01 0.03
C LYS A 32 -10.27 -21.61 -0.39
N PRO A 33 -10.58 -21.19 -1.64
CA PRO A 33 -10.21 -19.87 -2.11
C PRO A 33 -11.01 -18.75 -1.44
N VAL A 34 -10.33 -17.61 -1.23
CA VAL A 34 -10.95 -16.38 -0.78
C VAL A 34 -10.71 -15.31 -1.83
N ILE A 35 -11.78 -14.82 -2.43
CA ILE A 35 -11.75 -13.68 -3.35
C ILE A 35 -11.74 -12.40 -2.52
N ILE A 36 -10.72 -11.60 -2.71
CA ILE A 36 -10.53 -10.35 -1.98
C ILE A 36 -10.79 -9.19 -2.93
N ILE A 37 -11.69 -8.30 -2.54
CA ILE A 37 -11.95 -7.04 -3.23
C ILE A 37 -11.38 -5.92 -2.38
N GLU A 38 -10.49 -5.11 -2.95
CA GLU A 38 -9.85 -3.99 -2.26
C GLU A 38 -9.89 -2.74 -3.13
N ILE A 39 -9.81 -1.57 -2.53
CA ILE A 39 -9.71 -0.32 -3.28
C ILE A 39 -8.44 -0.33 -4.13
N GLY A 40 -8.60 -0.04 -5.41
CA GLY A 40 -7.50 0.05 -6.36
C GLY A 40 -6.51 1.17 -6.02
N ALA A 41 -5.25 0.99 -6.41
CA ALA A 41 -4.23 2.03 -6.30
C ALA A 41 -4.43 3.17 -7.30
N LEU A 42 -5.17 2.89 -8.39
CA LEU A 42 -5.42 3.81 -9.49
C LEU A 42 -6.85 4.33 -9.39
N TYR A 43 -7.07 5.62 -9.62
CA TYR A 43 -8.41 6.25 -9.56
C TYR A 43 -9.20 5.75 -8.34
N ARG A 44 -8.67 6.04 -7.16
CA ARG A 44 -9.22 5.61 -5.89
C ARG A 44 -10.71 5.95 -5.79
N GLY A 45 -11.51 4.93 -5.44
CA GLY A 45 -12.96 5.04 -5.40
C GLY A 45 -13.68 4.65 -6.72
N ASN A 46 -12.97 4.56 -7.83
CA ASN A 46 -13.51 4.17 -9.14
C ASN A 46 -12.91 2.86 -9.68
N THR A 47 -11.84 2.39 -9.11
CA THR A 47 -11.20 1.13 -9.51
C THR A 47 -11.03 0.21 -8.31
N TRP A 48 -11.08 -1.09 -8.57
CA TRP A 48 -10.98 -2.14 -7.58
C TRP A 48 -9.81 -3.04 -7.91
N LYS A 49 -9.12 -3.51 -6.88
CA LYS A 49 -8.17 -4.60 -6.98
C LYS A 49 -8.87 -5.87 -6.53
N ILE A 50 -8.94 -6.86 -7.40
CA ILE A 50 -9.56 -8.15 -7.12
C ILE A 50 -8.48 -9.22 -7.24
N SER A 51 -8.39 -10.08 -6.25
CA SER A 51 -7.41 -11.16 -6.21
C SER A 51 -7.91 -12.35 -5.43
N VAL A 52 -7.26 -13.49 -5.59
CA VAL A 52 -7.56 -14.69 -4.82
C VAL A 52 -6.47 -14.91 -3.77
N ASN A 53 -6.87 -15.14 -2.54
CA ASN A 53 -6.09 -15.50 -1.37
C ASN A 53 -5.13 -14.43 -0.82
N ASN A 54 -4.61 -13.53 -1.63
CA ASN A 54 -3.74 -12.44 -1.18
C ASN A 54 -3.85 -11.24 -2.13
N ILE A 55 -3.59 -10.04 -1.63
CA ILE A 55 -3.63 -8.78 -2.41
C ILE A 55 -2.24 -8.19 -2.68
N THR A 56 -1.19 -8.96 -2.42
CA THR A 56 0.22 -8.65 -2.72
C THR A 56 0.67 -9.41 -3.97
N SER A 57 1.95 -9.38 -4.30
CA SER A 57 2.52 -10.20 -5.40
C SER A 57 2.26 -11.72 -5.24
N GLN A 58 1.88 -12.16 -4.05
CA GLN A 58 1.52 -13.56 -3.76
C GLN A 58 0.05 -13.89 -4.09
N GLY A 59 -0.77 -12.91 -4.47
CA GLY A 59 -2.15 -13.11 -4.86
C GLY A 59 -2.26 -13.60 -6.30
N TYR A 60 -3.35 -14.31 -6.60
CA TYR A 60 -3.66 -14.65 -7.98
C TYR A 60 -4.61 -13.60 -8.57
N TYR A 61 -4.23 -12.98 -9.65
CA TYR A 61 -4.93 -11.87 -10.31
C TYR A 61 -5.54 -12.23 -11.68
N GLY A 62 -5.50 -13.48 -12.05
CA GLY A 62 -5.92 -13.97 -13.36
C GLY A 62 -4.75 -14.49 -14.17
N HIS A 63 -5.06 -15.03 -15.34
CA HIS A 63 -4.05 -15.57 -16.26
C HIS A 63 -3.46 -14.45 -17.14
N LEU A 64 -2.17 -14.54 -17.45
CA LEU A 64 -1.49 -13.54 -18.29
C LEU A 64 -2.12 -13.39 -19.68
N ASP A 65 -2.66 -14.47 -20.23
CA ASP A 65 -3.32 -14.46 -21.55
C ASP A 65 -4.61 -13.64 -21.57
N ASN A 66 -5.17 -13.32 -20.39
CA ASN A 66 -6.39 -12.53 -20.24
C ASN A 66 -6.11 -11.06 -19.90
N LEU A 67 -4.87 -10.59 -20.04
CA LEU A 67 -4.53 -9.20 -19.78
C LEU A 67 -5.08 -8.28 -20.88
N ASP A 68 -5.83 -7.28 -20.44
CA ASP A 68 -6.22 -6.15 -21.29
C ASP A 68 -5.06 -5.14 -21.34
N TRP A 69 -4.20 -5.26 -22.34
CA TRP A 69 -3.04 -4.40 -22.54
C TRP A 69 -3.42 -2.93 -22.82
N ASP A 70 -4.65 -2.68 -23.28
CA ASP A 70 -5.18 -1.33 -23.51
C ASP A 70 -5.73 -0.69 -22.23
N ARG A 71 -5.80 -1.44 -21.13
CA ARG A 71 -6.37 -0.96 -19.87
C ARG A 71 -5.69 0.31 -19.34
N PRO A 72 -4.37 0.47 -19.35
CA PRO A 72 -3.74 1.73 -18.95
C PRO A 72 -4.22 2.92 -19.78
N ALA A 73 -4.33 2.75 -21.10
CA ALA A 73 -4.83 3.80 -21.99
C ALA A 73 -6.32 4.13 -21.72
N LYS A 74 -7.17 3.11 -21.54
CA LYS A 74 -8.59 3.28 -21.15
C LYS A 74 -8.74 4.02 -19.82
N LEU A 75 -7.83 3.78 -18.89
CA LEU A 75 -7.77 4.47 -17.60
C LEU A 75 -7.03 5.80 -17.67
N LYS A 76 -6.58 6.24 -18.84
CA LYS A 76 -5.81 7.48 -19.04
C LYS A 76 -4.59 7.59 -18.10
N ILE A 77 -3.92 6.47 -17.86
CA ILE A 77 -2.72 6.40 -17.04
C ILE A 77 -1.52 6.69 -17.94
N SER A 78 -0.73 7.67 -17.57
CA SER A 78 0.56 7.97 -18.18
C SER A 78 1.65 7.94 -17.11
N LEU A 79 2.78 7.36 -17.44
CA LEU A 79 3.96 7.40 -16.58
C LEU A 79 4.65 8.75 -16.72
N ALA A 80 5.06 9.34 -15.60
CA ALA A 80 5.85 10.54 -15.63
C ALA A 80 7.23 10.27 -16.24
N THR A 81 7.70 11.19 -17.11
CA THR A 81 8.97 11.06 -17.83
C THR A 81 10.18 11.47 -16.99
N GLN A 82 9.98 12.34 -15.98
CA GLN A 82 11.05 12.77 -15.08
C GLN A 82 11.00 11.99 -13.78
N ILE A 83 12.10 11.37 -13.39
CA ILE A 83 12.19 10.53 -12.22
C ILE A 83 13.04 11.20 -11.14
N GLY A 84 12.45 11.35 -9.95
CA GLY A 84 13.17 11.67 -8.73
C GLY A 84 13.85 13.04 -8.68
N SER A 85 13.24 14.09 -9.26
CA SER A 85 13.81 15.43 -9.35
C SER A 85 13.80 16.22 -8.03
N LYS A 86 13.03 15.80 -7.02
CA LYS A 86 12.86 16.53 -5.76
C LYS A 86 13.82 16.03 -4.67
N PRO A 87 14.12 16.85 -3.64
CA PRO A 87 15.17 16.52 -2.68
C PRO A 87 14.74 15.45 -1.66
N ASN A 88 13.49 15.40 -1.25
CA ASN A 88 13.02 14.60 -0.11
C ASN A 88 12.62 13.18 -0.50
N ILE A 89 12.72 12.28 0.48
CA ILE A 89 12.20 10.92 0.44
C ILE A 89 10.94 10.86 1.29
N ILE A 90 9.92 10.13 0.86
CA ILE A 90 8.72 9.86 1.65
C ILE A 90 8.73 8.40 2.10
N ILE A 91 8.56 8.15 3.40
CA ILE A 91 8.24 6.83 3.93
C ILE A 91 6.72 6.79 4.14
N ALA A 92 6.02 6.05 3.29
CA ALA A 92 4.58 5.90 3.34
C ALA A 92 4.20 4.67 4.19
N ALA A 93 3.85 4.92 5.46
CA ALA A 93 3.47 3.88 6.40
C ALA A 93 2.08 3.30 6.07
N GLN A 94 1.88 2.03 6.41
CA GLN A 94 0.64 1.29 6.19
C GLN A 94 -0.20 1.22 7.47
N HIS A 95 -1.45 0.79 7.32
CA HIS A 95 -2.32 0.52 8.46
C HIS A 95 -1.84 -0.73 9.22
N ARG A 96 -1.61 -0.60 10.54
CA ARG A 96 -1.03 -1.66 11.39
C ARG A 96 -1.82 -2.96 11.44
N ASN A 97 -3.14 -2.91 11.21
CA ASN A 97 -4.04 -4.06 11.27
C ASN A 97 -4.31 -4.65 9.87
N SER A 98 -3.54 -4.32 8.85
CA SER A 98 -3.67 -4.94 7.54
C SER A 98 -2.96 -6.30 7.51
N LEU A 99 -3.56 -7.30 6.87
CA LEU A 99 -2.90 -8.56 6.57
C LEU A 99 -1.55 -8.34 5.84
N GLN A 100 -1.45 -7.28 5.05
CA GLN A 100 -0.25 -6.96 4.27
C GLN A 100 0.98 -6.65 5.12
N VAL A 101 0.81 -6.30 6.39
CA VAL A 101 1.92 -6.01 7.31
C VAL A 101 2.13 -7.12 8.36
N ALA A 102 1.48 -8.26 8.17
CA ALA A 102 1.70 -9.41 9.03
C ALA A 102 3.17 -9.82 8.97
N GLY A 103 3.79 -9.97 10.13
CA GLY A 103 5.19 -10.43 10.25
C GLY A 103 6.26 -9.34 10.20
N ILE A 104 5.93 -8.05 9.93
CA ILE A 104 6.95 -6.98 9.95
C ILE A 104 7.15 -6.31 11.33
N GLY A 105 6.49 -6.80 12.37
CA GLY A 105 6.52 -6.19 13.70
C GLY A 105 5.65 -4.92 13.78
N SER A 106 6.06 -3.95 14.57
CA SER A 106 5.34 -2.68 14.65
C SER A 106 5.65 -1.79 13.45
N MET A 107 4.69 -0.97 13.04
CA MET A 107 4.90 -0.01 11.94
C MET A 107 5.94 1.05 12.32
N GLU A 108 6.01 1.42 13.57
CA GLU A 108 7.01 2.33 14.11
C GLU A 108 8.42 1.75 13.99
N SER A 109 8.63 0.50 14.39
CA SER A 109 9.92 -0.20 14.24
C SER A 109 10.32 -0.35 12.78
N TRP A 110 9.37 -0.67 11.92
CA TRP A 110 9.61 -0.75 10.49
C TRP A 110 10.05 0.60 9.92
N VAL A 111 9.39 1.70 10.28
CA VAL A 111 9.75 3.06 9.83
C VAL A 111 11.17 3.41 10.28
N LEU A 112 11.51 3.17 11.55
CA LEU A 112 12.86 3.44 12.08
C LEU A 112 13.93 2.63 11.34
N MET A 113 13.67 1.37 11.06
CA MET A 113 14.57 0.51 10.27
C MET A 113 14.77 1.07 8.84
N GLN A 114 13.69 1.53 8.19
CA GLN A 114 13.79 2.14 6.86
C GLN A 114 14.63 3.44 6.90
N ILE A 115 14.44 4.28 7.91
CA ILE A 115 15.26 5.49 8.09
C ILE A 115 16.75 5.11 8.23
N GLN A 116 17.06 4.16 9.10
CA GLN A 116 18.44 3.70 9.31
C GLN A 116 19.06 3.17 7.99
N GLN A 117 18.33 2.36 7.24
CA GLN A 117 18.81 1.85 5.95
C GLN A 117 19.05 2.98 4.93
N LEU A 118 18.15 3.96 4.84
CA LEU A 118 18.31 5.10 3.96
C LEU A 118 19.53 5.95 4.34
N ARG A 119 19.80 6.16 5.64
CA ARG A 119 20.92 6.96 6.12
C ARG A 119 22.29 6.35 5.77
N ASN A 120 22.35 5.05 5.48
CA ASN A 120 23.57 4.43 4.96
C ASN A 120 23.93 4.91 3.53
N SER A 121 22.99 5.56 2.83
CA SER A 121 23.14 5.92 1.41
C SER A 121 22.82 7.37 1.09
N THR A 122 22.17 8.11 1.99
CA THR A 122 21.73 9.48 1.69
C THR A 122 21.39 10.30 2.94
N ASP A 123 21.72 11.60 2.86
CA ASP A 123 21.35 12.62 3.86
C ASP A 123 20.08 13.41 3.46
N ARG A 124 19.36 12.96 2.44
CA ARG A 124 18.15 13.65 2.00
C ARG A 124 17.12 13.76 3.13
N PRO A 125 16.36 14.89 3.19
CA PRO A 125 15.26 15.00 4.13
C PRO A 125 14.25 13.85 3.96
N ILE A 126 13.84 13.25 5.07
CA ILE A 126 12.86 12.16 5.09
C ILE A 126 11.56 12.68 5.69
N ARG A 127 10.47 12.48 4.98
CA ARG A 127 9.12 12.80 5.42
C ARG A 127 8.39 11.49 5.68
N ILE A 128 8.03 11.23 6.92
CA ILE A 128 7.27 10.06 7.32
C ILE A 128 5.79 10.40 7.19
N ARG A 129 5.10 9.72 6.29
CA ARG A 129 3.66 9.88 6.09
C ARG A 129 2.92 8.75 6.76
N ALA A 130 2.31 9.03 7.91
CA ALA A 130 1.48 8.07 8.63
C ALA A 130 0.21 7.73 7.81
N HIS A 131 -0.28 6.50 7.97
CA HIS A 131 -1.59 6.14 7.42
C HIS A 131 -2.68 6.93 8.16
N PRO A 132 -3.64 7.59 7.47
CA PRO A 132 -4.61 8.50 8.10
C PRO A 132 -5.44 7.88 9.23
N ARG A 133 -5.76 6.58 9.11
CA ARG A 133 -6.53 5.83 10.11
C ARG A 133 -5.67 4.96 11.02
N SER A 134 -4.36 5.11 10.96
CA SER A 134 -3.39 4.37 11.80
C SER A 134 -2.20 5.28 12.10
N PRO A 135 -2.38 6.31 12.95
CA PRO A 135 -1.33 7.24 13.28
C PRO A 135 -0.14 6.52 13.92
N LEU A 136 1.05 7.01 13.62
CA LEU A 136 2.28 6.52 14.22
C LEU A 136 2.53 7.23 15.56
N ARG A 137 3.02 6.49 16.54
CA ARG A 137 3.50 7.02 17.81
C ARG A 137 5.02 6.99 17.82
N MET A 138 5.63 8.08 17.40
CA MET A 138 7.08 8.25 17.32
C MET A 138 7.53 9.19 18.43
N PRO A 139 7.98 8.67 19.60
CA PRO A 139 8.41 9.52 20.72
C PRO A 139 9.69 10.28 20.40
N TYR A 140 10.42 9.80 19.41
CA TYR A 140 11.66 10.41 18.91
C TYR A 140 11.68 10.32 17.38
N LEU A 141 12.13 11.36 16.73
CA LEU A 141 12.38 11.42 15.28
C LEU A 141 13.90 11.56 15.06
N PRO A 142 14.50 10.70 14.25
CA PRO A 142 15.90 10.88 13.84
C PRO A 142 16.14 12.22 13.14
N GLU A 143 17.38 12.66 13.11
CA GLU A 143 17.79 13.89 12.47
C GLU A 143 17.34 13.96 11.01
N ASN A 144 16.99 15.16 10.57
CA ASN A 144 16.50 15.45 9.22
C ASN A 144 15.28 14.59 8.80
N THR A 145 14.42 14.25 9.78
CA THR A 145 13.15 13.56 9.55
C THR A 145 11.97 14.37 10.08
N THR A 146 10.82 14.28 9.41
CA THR A 146 9.56 14.91 9.83
C THR A 146 8.43 13.91 9.76
N LEU A 147 7.51 13.96 10.73
CA LEU A 147 6.28 13.17 10.73
C LEU A 147 5.13 14.02 10.19
N GLU A 148 4.51 13.54 9.13
CA GLU A 148 3.35 14.19 8.52
C GLU A 148 2.08 13.43 8.85
N VAL A 149 1.04 14.16 9.18
CA VAL A 149 -0.32 13.63 9.27
C VAL A 149 -0.94 13.74 7.87
N ALA A 150 -1.34 12.61 7.31
CA ALA A 150 -2.06 12.61 6.04
C ALA A 150 -3.39 13.35 6.21
N ARG A 151 -3.64 14.33 5.36
CA ARG A 151 -4.89 15.09 5.38
C ARG A 151 -5.95 14.31 4.59
N PRO A 152 -7.12 14.01 5.17
CA PRO A 152 -8.21 13.44 4.41
C PRO A 152 -8.67 14.45 3.36
N VAL A 153 -8.91 13.99 2.13
CA VAL A 153 -9.58 14.80 1.13
C VAL A 153 -11.08 14.80 1.45
N VAL A 154 -11.65 15.99 1.57
CA VAL A 154 -13.04 16.18 1.99
C VAL A 154 -14.03 15.49 1.04
N ASN A 155 -15.06 14.87 1.60
CA ASN A 155 -16.18 14.21 0.91
C ASN A 155 -15.85 12.90 0.16
N THR A 156 -14.75 12.25 0.45
CA THR A 156 -14.43 10.97 -0.16
C THR A 156 -14.06 9.93 0.90
N TYR A 157 -14.75 8.80 0.85
CA TYR A 157 -14.39 7.66 1.67
C TYR A 157 -13.00 7.16 1.22
N ASP A 158 -12.02 7.17 2.12
CA ASP A 158 -10.65 6.71 1.88
C ASP A 158 -9.82 7.50 0.85
N SER A 159 -10.21 8.68 0.45
CA SER A 159 -9.29 9.47 -0.33
C SER A 159 -8.36 10.26 0.59
N PHE A 160 -7.10 10.04 0.39
CA PHE A 160 -6.01 10.76 1.02
C PHE A 160 -5.23 11.46 -0.08
N ASP A 161 -4.55 12.53 0.30
CA ASP A 161 -3.55 13.10 -0.57
C ASP A 161 -2.47 12.04 -0.87
N MET A 162 -2.53 11.51 -2.08
CA MET A 162 -1.61 10.53 -2.62
C MET A 162 -0.61 11.17 -3.57
N HIS A 163 -0.53 12.50 -3.61
CA HIS A 163 0.43 13.20 -4.46
C HIS A 163 1.83 13.02 -3.89
N PHE A 164 2.64 12.33 -4.66
CA PHE A 164 4.04 12.12 -4.37
C PHE A 164 4.85 13.07 -5.25
N ASN A 165 5.40 14.12 -4.64
CA ASN A 165 6.34 15.02 -5.27
C ASN A 165 7.67 14.94 -4.51
N CYS A 166 8.43 13.88 -4.77
CA CYS A 166 9.60 13.52 -4.02
C CYS A 166 10.65 12.78 -4.87
N HIS A 167 11.82 12.53 -4.30
CA HIS A 167 12.87 11.75 -4.94
C HIS A 167 12.52 10.25 -4.99
N ALA A 168 12.07 9.73 -3.86
CA ALA A 168 11.70 8.33 -3.73
C ALA A 168 10.57 8.16 -2.71
N VAL A 169 9.80 7.07 -2.85
CA VAL A 169 8.80 6.63 -1.88
C VAL A 169 9.18 5.25 -1.38
N VAL A 170 9.41 5.16 -0.07
CA VAL A 170 9.58 3.88 0.62
C VAL A 170 8.22 3.43 1.10
N ASN A 171 7.83 2.24 0.72
CA ASN A 171 6.55 1.64 1.11
C ASN A 171 6.70 0.12 1.17
N HIS A 172 6.02 -0.55 2.09
CA HIS A 172 6.17 -1.99 2.18
C HIS A 172 5.54 -2.66 0.95
N ASN A 173 4.22 -2.66 0.81
CA ASN A 173 3.54 -3.36 -0.30
C ASN A 173 2.14 -2.83 -0.62
N SER A 174 1.87 -1.57 -0.33
CA SER A 174 0.54 -0.97 -0.57
C SER A 174 0.51 0.00 -1.76
N GLY A 175 -0.66 0.59 -2.02
CA GLY A 175 -0.92 1.49 -3.14
C GLY A 175 0.08 2.63 -3.36
N PRO A 176 0.63 3.27 -2.32
CA PRO A 176 1.64 4.33 -2.47
C PRO A 176 2.84 3.96 -3.34
N GLY A 177 3.31 2.70 -3.29
CA GLY A 177 4.42 2.25 -4.15
C GLY A 177 4.08 2.33 -5.64
N ILE A 178 2.88 1.87 -6.02
CA ILE A 178 2.39 1.91 -7.40
C ILE A 178 2.21 3.37 -7.87
N GLN A 179 1.58 4.19 -7.05
CA GLN A 179 1.32 5.59 -7.39
C GLN A 179 2.61 6.41 -7.49
N ALA A 180 3.58 6.14 -6.62
CA ALA A 180 4.89 6.76 -6.68
C ALA A 180 5.58 6.48 -8.02
N GLY A 181 5.57 5.23 -8.49
CA GLY A 181 6.13 4.86 -9.78
C GLY A 181 5.46 5.61 -10.94
N ILE A 182 4.13 5.69 -10.94
CA ILE A 182 3.37 6.43 -11.96
C ILE A 182 3.70 7.92 -11.92
N ALA A 183 3.82 8.51 -10.73
CA ALA A 183 4.13 9.93 -10.54
C ALA A 183 5.61 10.30 -10.79
N GLY A 184 6.47 9.35 -11.17
CA GLY A 184 7.89 9.61 -11.42
C GLY A 184 8.73 9.70 -10.15
N CYS A 185 8.25 9.21 -9.01
CA CYS A 185 9.07 8.99 -7.83
C CYS A 185 9.61 7.55 -7.86
N ARG A 186 10.85 7.36 -7.41
CA ARG A 186 11.43 6.00 -7.32
C ARG A 186 10.71 5.20 -6.23
N PRO A 187 10.00 4.11 -6.56
CA PRO A 187 9.43 3.25 -5.55
C PRO A 187 10.54 2.37 -4.94
N ILE A 188 10.63 2.36 -3.62
CA ILE A 188 11.46 1.44 -2.84
C ILE A 188 10.48 0.58 -2.03
N VAL A 189 10.30 -0.65 -2.47
CA VAL A 189 9.22 -1.52 -1.96
C VAL A 189 9.74 -2.91 -1.64
N SER A 190 8.97 -3.68 -0.86
CA SER A 190 9.30 -5.08 -0.62
C SER A 190 8.96 -5.94 -1.84
N HIS A 191 9.55 -7.14 -1.91
CA HIS A 191 9.24 -8.16 -2.93
C HIS A 191 7.75 -8.57 -2.97
N SER A 192 7.02 -8.36 -1.88
CA SER A 192 5.59 -8.63 -1.83
C SER A 192 4.73 -7.52 -2.44
N SER A 193 5.32 -6.41 -2.85
CA SER A 193 4.60 -5.30 -3.49
C SER A 193 4.27 -5.62 -4.95
N LEU A 194 3.13 -5.10 -5.41
CA LEU A 194 2.78 -5.09 -6.84
C LEU A 194 3.55 -4.00 -7.62
N ALA A 195 4.35 -3.18 -6.94
CA ALA A 195 5.22 -2.17 -7.54
C ALA A 195 6.69 -2.60 -7.56
N TYR A 196 6.96 -3.84 -7.20
CA TYR A 196 8.30 -4.43 -7.24
C TYR A 196 8.74 -4.79 -8.65
#